data_d79e8875549c4f8379ff995f415f3802
#
_entry.id   d79e8875549c4f8379ff995f415f3802
#
_cell.length_a   1.000
_cell.length_b   1.000
_cell.length_c   1.000
_cell.angle_alpha   90.00
_cell.angle_beta   90.00
_cell.angle_gamma   90.00
#
_symmetry.space_group_name_H-M   'P 1'
#
loop_
_entity.id
_entity.type
_entity.pdbx_description
1 polymer ?
#
loop_
_entity_poly.entity_id
_entity_poly.type
_entity_poly.pdbx_seq_one_letter_code
_entity_poly.pdbx_strand_id
1 'polypeptide(L)'
;MRDHSQHIQLSREQAVSSMLEAMDAAPAGFGWANIAAGEDSHSSEVARKCCEQVALADSVGRVLAYDVVSRCDMPSALTCAMDSIALHWSDFENLAEGELPDTSAWVRGVDWQFANTGVAMPEGFDTAIVIEHVQVSEDQQHVTIDAAPSKQGAGTRPAGSTMKRGDVLATAGTVVTPDVAARMGTGDNAVVPVVRKPRVAFIPTGNELVPAGIPLDPTRVDQFAARGRNFETNSI
;
A
#
# COMPACT_ATOMS: atom_id res chain seq x y z
N MET A 1 -52.00 29.56 4.50
CA MET A 1 -50.75 30.20 4.07
C MET A 1 -49.85 30.22 5.28
N ARG A 2 -48.75 29.43 5.32
CA ARG A 2 -47.82 29.47 6.42
C ARG A 2 -46.92 30.69 6.28
N ASP A 3 -46.74 31.44 7.35
CA ASP A 3 -45.86 32.61 7.37
C ASP A 3 -44.40 32.10 7.23
N HIS A 4 -43.75 32.39 6.13
CA HIS A 4 -42.38 32.07 5.84
C HIS A 4 -41.37 33.17 6.22
N SER A 5 -41.88 34.26 6.89
CA SER A 5 -41.07 35.43 7.25
C SER A 5 -39.97 35.14 8.31
N GLN A 6 -40.00 33.97 8.97
CA GLN A 6 -39.05 33.57 9.99
C GLN A 6 -38.00 32.54 9.51
N HIS A 7 -37.97 32.21 8.23
CA HIS A 7 -36.94 31.33 7.70
C HIS A 7 -35.64 32.10 7.48
N ILE A 8 -34.61 31.78 8.25
CA ILE A 8 -33.26 32.25 7.98
C ILE A 8 -32.77 31.50 6.73
N GLN A 9 -32.74 32.23 5.60
CA GLN A 9 -32.16 31.69 4.36
C GLN A 9 -30.66 31.88 4.43
N LEU A 10 -29.93 30.81 4.75
CA LEU A 10 -28.47 30.77 4.62
C LEU A 10 -28.11 30.65 3.15
N SER A 11 -27.03 31.33 2.71
CA SER A 11 -26.42 31.00 1.44
C SER A 11 -25.88 29.58 1.49
N ARG A 12 -25.62 28.97 0.31
CA ARG A 12 -25.00 27.65 0.26
C ARG A 12 -23.68 27.60 1.02
N GLU A 13 -22.84 28.63 0.86
CA GLU A 13 -21.55 28.77 1.51
C GLU A 13 -21.71 28.87 3.03
N GLN A 14 -22.67 29.67 3.51
CA GLN A 14 -22.97 29.78 4.94
C GLN A 14 -23.47 28.47 5.53
N ALA A 15 -24.35 27.76 4.81
CA ALA A 15 -24.84 26.45 5.25
C ALA A 15 -23.73 25.43 5.34
N VAL A 16 -22.86 25.36 4.34
CA VAL A 16 -21.68 24.46 4.33
C VAL A 16 -20.72 24.82 5.47
N SER A 17 -20.40 26.12 5.65
CA SER A 17 -19.52 26.57 6.77
C SER A 17 -20.09 26.17 8.11
N SER A 18 -21.38 26.43 8.36
CA SER A 18 -22.04 26.07 9.61
C SER A 18 -22.06 24.53 9.85
N MET A 19 -22.22 23.75 8.79
CA MET A 19 -22.15 22.28 8.89
C MET A 19 -20.72 21.81 9.24
N LEU A 20 -19.69 22.37 8.61
CA LEU A 20 -18.30 22.06 8.91
C LEU A 20 -17.94 22.48 10.34
N GLU A 21 -18.31 23.67 10.77
CA GLU A 21 -18.13 24.14 12.15
C GLU A 21 -18.82 23.22 13.18
N ALA A 22 -20.04 22.77 12.86
CA ALA A 22 -20.75 21.83 13.73
C ALA A 22 -20.08 20.44 13.76
N MET A 23 -19.47 20.01 12.67
CA MET A 23 -18.68 18.78 12.62
C MET A 23 -17.38 18.89 13.44
N ASP A 24 -16.70 20.03 13.38
CA ASP A 24 -15.48 20.30 14.14
C ASP A 24 -15.77 20.51 15.64
N ALA A 25 -16.93 21.11 15.97
CA ALA A 25 -17.40 21.31 17.36
C ALA A 25 -18.06 20.06 17.96
N ALA A 26 -18.36 19.04 17.17
CA ALA A 26 -18.93 17.79 17.69
C ALA A 26 -17.95 17.15 18.70
N PRO A 27 -18.42 16.70 19.87
CA PRO A 27 -17.54 16.21 20.92
C PRO A 27 -16.66 15.09 20.41
N ALA A 28 -15.37 15.39 20.34
CA ALA A 28 -14.21 14.50 20.14
C ALA A 28 -14.51 13.23 19.32
N GLY A 29 -15.07 13.36 18.12
CA GLY A 29 -15.42 12.19 17.33
C GLY A 29 -15.30 12.35 15.83
N PHE A 30 -15.20 13.58 15.34
CA PHE A 30 -15.18 13.86 13.91
C PHE A 30 -14.08 14.82 13.45
N GLY A 31 -13.14 15.17 14.32
CA GLY A 31 -12.01 16.03 13.96
C GLY A 31 -11.02 15.30 13.06
N TRP A 32 -11.13 15.45 11.78
CA TRP A 32 -10.17 14.94 10.78
C TRP A 32 -8.75 15.47 11.04
N ALA A 33 -8.64 16.69 11.60
CA ALA A 33 -7.37 17.33 11.96
C ALA A 33 -6.59 16.56 13.04
N ASN A 34 -7.26 15.94 14.00
CA ASN A 34 -6.61 15.20 15.07
C ASN A 34 -6.15 13.79 14.64
N ILE A 35 -6.74 13.24 13.59
CA ILE A 35 -6.30 11.95 13.01
C ILE A 35 -5.01 12.14 12.22
N ALA A 36 -4.85 13.29 11.56
CA ALA A 36 -3.65 13.61 10.77
C ALA A 36 -2.46 14.09 11.61
N ALA A 37 -2.68 14.55 12.84
CA ALA A 37 -1.63 15.18 13.67
C ALA A 37 -0.72 14.20 14.43
N GLY A 38 -0.96 12.88 14.36
CA GLY A 38 -0.02 11.88 14.90
C GLY A 38 0.20 11.89 16.41
N GLU A 39 -0.57 12.67 17.16
CA GLU A 39 -0.47 12.67 18.61
C GLU A 39 -1.13 11.40 19.15
N ASP A 40 -0.37 10.54 19.82
CA ASP A 40 -0.68 9.29 20.57
C ASP A 40 -2.14 8.76 20.51
N SER A 41 -2.69 8.74 19.30
CA SER A 41 -4.10 8.42 19.04
C SER A 41 -4.45 6.94 19.21
N HIS A 42 -3.44 6.09 19.48
CA HIS A 42 -3.63 4.65 19.66
C HIS A 42 -4.46 4.29 20.89
N SER A 43 -4.62 5.19 21.84
CA SER A 43 -5.32 4.96 23.10
C SER A 43 -6.69 5.63 23.22
N SER A 44 -7.09 6.50 22.29
CA SER A 44 -8.39 7.17 22.40
C SER A 44 -9.52 6.26 21.88
N GLU A 45 -10.57 6.16 22.66
CA GLU A 45 -11.81 5.44 22.29
C GLU A 45 -12.44 6.00 21.00
N VAL A 46 -12.19 7.27 20.73
CA VAL A 46 -12.66 8.01 19.54
C VAL A 46 -11.95 7.53 18.29
N ALA A 47 -10.63 7.38 18.33
CA ALA A 47 -9.87 6.86 17.19
C ALA A 47 -10.35 5.46 16.80
N ARG A 48 -10.66 4.61 17.78
CA ARG A 48 -11.22 3.27 17.54
C ARG A 48 -12.61 3.29 16.91
N LYS A 49 -13.46 4.29 17.20
CA LYS A 49 -14.80 4.44 16.61
C LYS A 49 -14.76 4.93 15.16
N CYS A 50 -13.75 5.72 14.80
CA CYS A 50 -13.62 6.32 13.48
C CYS A 50 -12.77 5.51 12.51
N CYS A 51 -12.13 4.43 12.96
CA CYS A 51 -11.25 3.59 12.16
C CYS A 51 -11.80 2.18 12.01
N GLU A 52 -11.40 1.53 10.95
CA GLU A 52 -11.67 0.11 10.70
C GLU A 52 -10.46 -0.54 10.02
N GLN A 53 -10.32 -1.84 10.24
CA GLN A 53 -9.33 -2.65 9.54
C GLN A 53 -9.98 -3.23 8.29
N VAL A 54 -9.32 -3.07 7.15
CA VAL A 54 -9.78 -3.64 5.88
C VAL A 54 -8.68 -4.48 5.25
N ALA A 55 -9.04 -5.46 4.45
CA ALA A 55 -8.07 -6.18 3.64
C ALA A 55 -7.35 -5.19 2.72
N LEU A 56 -6.07 -5.42 2.46
CA LEU A 56 -5.27 -4.54 1.61
C LEU A 56 -5.92 -4.33 0.23
N ALA A 57 -6.50 -5.39 -0.35
CA ALA A 57 -7.20 -5.31 -1.64
C ALA A 57 -8.40 -4.34 -1.63
N ASP A 58 -9.07 -4.19 -0.48
CA ASP A 58 -10.25 -3.33 -0.31
C ASP A 58 -9.87 -1.91 0.15
N SER A 59 -8.58 -1.63 0.31
CA SER A 59 -8.11 -0.35 0.83
C SER A 59 -7.98 0.74 -0.22
N VAL A 60 -7.91 0.39 -1.51
CA VAL A 60 -7.75 1.37 -2.59
C VAL A 60 -8.90 2.37 -2.60
N GLY A 61 -8.56 3.67 -2.65
CA GLY A 61 -9.52 4.77 -2.55
C GLY A 61 -9.94 5.11 -1.11
N ARG A 62 -9.45 4.38 -0.10
CA ARG A 62 -9.67 4.70 1.32
C ARG A 62 -8.56 5.62 1.83
N VAL A 63 -8.77 6.23 2.97
CA VAL A 63 -7.81 7.08 3.68
C VAL A 63 -7.22 6.31 4.85
N LEU A 64 -5.90 6.28 4.96
CA LEU A 64 -5.21 5.63 6.09
C LEU A 64 -5.50 6.39 7.40
N ALA A 65 -5.86 5.64 8.43
CA ALA A 65 -6.11 6.18 9.77
C ALA A 65 -4.82 6.35 10.60
N TYR A 66 -3.80 5.52 10.32
CA TYR A 66 -2.50 5.51 11.00
C TYR A 66 -1.39 5.26 9.99
N ASP A 67 -0.16 5.56 10.40
CA ASP A 67 1.02 5.18 9.64
C ASP A 67 1.07 3.66 9.47
N VAL A 68 1.42 3.23 8.28
CA VAL A 68 1.64 1.82 7.96
C VAL A 68 3.13 1.61 7.77
N VAL A 69 3.69 0.69 8.52
CA VAL A 69 5.13 0.37 8.49
C VAL A 69 5.37 -1.01 7.91
N SER A 70 6.57 -1.23 7.39
CA SER A 70 7.00 -2.55 6.94
C SER A 70 7.11 -3.53 8.10
N ARG A 71 6.58 -4.74 7.92
CA ARG A 71 6.64 -5.84 8.90
C ARG A 71 7.79 -6.80 8.65
N CYS A 72 8.47 -6.65 7.52
CA CYS A 72 9.59 -7.50 7.12
C CYS A 72 10.72 -6.68 6.51
N ASP A 73 11.89 -7.30 6.42
CA ASP A 73 12.96 -6.85 5.54
C ASP A 73 12.70 -7.32 4.12
N MET A 74 13.01 -6.49 3.12
CA MET A 74 12.90 -6.87 1.71
C MET A 74 14.20 -6.53 0.97
N PRO A 75 14.86 -7.51 0.38
CA PRO A 75 14.60 -8.95 0.53
C PRO A 75 14.81 -9.43 1.96
N SER A 76 14.21 -10.57 2.33
CA SER A 76 14.28 -11.10 3.70
C SER A 76 15.59 -11.79 4.04
N ALA A 77 16.41 -12.09 3.02
CA ALA A 77 17.73 -12.70 3.14
C ALA A 77 18.67 -12.13 2.08
N LEU A 78 19.96 -12.48 2.13
CA LEU A 78 20.86 -12.25 1.00
C LEU A 78 20.28 -12.95 -0.24
N THR A 79 20.05 -12.23 -1.33
CA THR A 79 19.47 -12.77 -2.57
C THR A 79 20.39 -12.54 -3.75
N CYS A 80 20.26 -13.37 -4.77
CA CYS A 80 20.93 -13.16 -6.04
C CYS A 80 20.26 -12.02 -6.84
N ALA A 81 21.06 -11.14 -7.41
CA ALA A 81 20.55 -9.96 -8.14
C ALA A 81 20.16 -10.28 -9.59
N MET A 82 20.79 -11.29 -10.19
CA MET A 82 20.57 -11.75 -11.58
C MET A 82 20.78 -13.28 -11.63
N ASP A 83 20.41 -13.90 -12.75
CA ASP A 83 20.70 -15.31 -12.97
C ASP A 83 22.21 -15.51 -13.02
N SER A 84 22.71 -16.35 -12.12
CA SER A 84 24.13 -16.40 -11.73
C SER A 84 24.51 -17.79 -11.23
N ILE A 85 25.80 -17.95 -10.98
CA ILE A 85 26.31 -18.95 -10.03
C ILE A 85 26.73 -18.26 -8.73
N ALA A 86 26.40 -18.87 -7.61
CA ALA A 86 26.85 -18.49 -6.28
C ALA A 86 28.23 -19.09 -6.01
N LEU A 87 29.09 -18.32 -5.37
CA LEU A 87 30.50 -18.61 -5.12
C LEU A 87 30.89 -18.12 -3.74
N HIS A 88 32.09 -18.54 -3.29
CA HIS A 88 32.72 -18.02 -2.10
C HIS A 88 33.71 -16.90 -2.47
N TRP A 89 33.58 -15.74 -1.82
CA TRP A 89 34.57 -14.67 -2.01
C TRP A 89 35.97 -15.07 -1.69
N SER A 90 36.17 -15.98 -0.72
CA SER A 90 37.47 -16.51 -0.32
C SER A 90 38.29 -17.10 -1.46
N ASP A 91 37.64 -17.54 -2.54
CA ASP A 91 38.34 -18.10 -3.72
C ASP A 91 39.00 -17.02 -4.59
N PHE A 92 38.63 -15.75 -4.34
CA PHE A 92 39.08 -14.57 -5.12
C PHE A 92 39.92 -13.59 -4.31
N GLU A 93 39.75 -13.53 -2.98
CA GLU A 93 40.31 -12.45 -2.14
C GLU A 93 41.83 -12.31 -2.18
N ASN A 94 42.54 -13.40 -2.52
CA ASN A 94 44.02 -13.44 -2.56
C ASN A 94 44.56 -13.43 -4.02
N LEU A 95 43.69 -13.31 -5.02
CA LEU A 95 44.12 -13.27 -6.42
C LEU A 95 44.51 -11.85 -6.81
N ALA A 96 45.39 -11.71 -7.78
CA ALA A 96 45.68 -10.41 -8.39
C ALA A 96 44.49 -9.90 -9.16
N GLU A 97 44.41 -8.57 -9.40
CA GLU A 97 43.34 -7.97 -10.16
C GLU A 97 43.24 -8.58 -11.56
N GLY A 98 42.05 -9.13 -11.90
CA GLY A 98 41.81 -9.81 -13.17
C GLY A 98 42.27 -11.26 -13.26
N GLU A 99 42.92 -11.79 -12.21
CA GLU A 99 43.25 -13.20 -12.12
C GLU A 99 41.99 -14.04 -11.80
N LEU A 100 41.92 -15.23 -12.39
CA LEU A 100 40.82 -16.17 -12.18
C LEU A 100 41.33 -17.40 -11.43
N PRO A 101 40.51 -17.98 -10.52
CA PRO A 101 40.86 -19.20 -9.83
C PRO A 101 40.84 -20.40 -10.81
N ASP A 102 41.59 -21.43 -10.51
CA ASP A 102 41.47 -22.71 -11.19
C ASP A 102 40.20 -23.43 -10.74
N THR A 103 39.21 -23.47 -11.61
CA THR A 103 37.90 -24.08 -11.35
C THR A 103 37.87 -25.59 -11.66
N SER A 104 38.97 -26.19 -12.10
CA SER A 104 38.99 -27.60 -12.57
C SER A 104 38.61 -28.61 -11.49
N ALA A 105 38.86 -28.28 -10.23
CA ALA A 105 38.53 -29.10 -9.07
C ALA A 105 37.23 -28.70 -8.36
N TRP A 106 36.51 -27.68 -8.88
CA TRP A 106 35.33 -27.20 -8.21
C TRP A 106 34.15 -28.20 -8.32
N VAL A 107 33.46 -28.38 -7.16
CA VAL A 107 32.37 -29.33 -6.99
C VAL A 107 31.09 -28.56 -6.78
N ARG A 108 30.07 -28.85 -7.60
CA ARG A 108 28.74 -28.25 -7.45
C ARG A 108 28.13 -28.55 -6.09
N GLY A 109 27.59 -27.52 -5.43
CA GLY A 109 27.02 -27.59 -4.10
C GLY A 109 28.06 -27.43 -2.96
N VAL A 110 29.37 -27.39 -3.30
CA VAL A 110 30.47 -27.12 -2.37
C VAL A 110 31.15 -25.80 -2.74
N ASP A 111 31.69 -25.69 -3.94
CA ASP A 111 32.44 -24.52 -4.39
C ASP A 111 31.60 -23.56 -5.21
N TRP A 112 30.53 -24.06 -5.84
CA TRP A 112 29.59 -23.28 -6.63
C TRP A 112 28.17 -23.86 -6.65
N GLN A 113 27.16 -23.03 -6.92
CA GLN A 113 25.77 -23.46 -7.06
C GLN A 113 25.02 -22.48 -7.98
N PHE A 114 24.02 -22.96 -8.74
CA PHE A 114 23.12 -22.06 -9.44
C PHE A 114 22.34 -21.17 -8.46
N ALA A 115 22.21 -19.89 -8.82
CA ALA A 115 21.45 -18.91 -8.06
C ALA A 115 20.66 -18.02 -9.03
N ASN A 116 19.33 -18.09 -8.98
CA ASN A 116 18.47 -17.33 -9.87
C ASN A 116 18.09 -15.98 -9.28
N THR A 117 17.69 -15.08 -10.14
CA THR A 117 17.24 -13.73 -9.77
C THR A 117 16.19 -13.76 -8.65
N GLY A 118 16.42 -12.99 -7.58
CA GLY A 118 15.48 -12.82 -6.47
C GLY A 118 15.37 -14.01 -5.51
N VAL A 119 16.06 -15.12 -5.76
CA VAL A 119 16.12 -16.26 -4.86
C VAL A 119 17.17 -16.02 -3.78
N ALA A 120 16.91 -16.51 -2.57
CA ALA A 120 17.92 -16.47 -1.51
C ALA A 120 19.21 -17.16 -1.96
N MET A 121 20.35 -16.56 -1.62
CA MET A 121 21.65 -17.19 -1.87
C MET A 121 21.70 -18.55 -1.16
N PRO A 122 22.25 -19.58 -1.80
CA PRO A 122 22.46 -20.85 -1.13
C PRO A 122 23.31 -20.68 0.11
N GLU A 123 23.06 -21.50 1.12
CA GLU A 123 23.75 -21.41 2.39
C GLU A 123 25.27 -21.56 2.23
N GLY A 124 26.01 -20.66 2.87
CA GLY A 124 27.46 -20.61 2.81
C GLY A 124 28.07 -19.78 1.69
N PHE A 125 27.28 -19.46 0.65
CA PHE A 125 27.74 -18.64 -0.47
C PHE A 125 27.46 -17.16 -0.22
N ASP A 126 28.38 -16.29 -0.63
CA ASP A 126 28.29 -14.85 -0.34
C ASP A 126 28.50 -13.94 -1.56
N THR A 127 28.88 -14.51 -2.71
CA THR A 127 29.22 -13.77 -3.93
C THR A 127 28.58 -14.46 -5.13
N ALA A 128 28.28 -13.73 -6.20
CA ALA A 128 27.69 -14.29 -7.40
C ALA A 128 28.35 -13.72 -8.67
N ILE A 129 28.46 -14.56 -9.70
CA ILE A 129 28.85 -14.17 -11.06
C ILE A 129 27.67 -14.46 -11.98
N VAL A 130 27.32 -13.46 -12.80
CA VAL A 130 26.22 -13.59 -13.77
C VAL A 130 26.49 -14.71 -14.76
N ILE A 131 25.43 -15.41 -15.16
CA ILE A 131 25.53 -16.63 -15.97
C ILE A 131 26.19 -16.39 -17.34
N GLU A 132 26.17 -15.17 -17.86
CA GLU A 132 26.81 -14.77 -19.11
C GLU A 132 28.35 -14.89 -19.08
N HIS A 133 28.95 -14.89 -17.87
CA HIS A 133 30.38 -15.08 -17.62
C HIS A 133 30.74 -16.49 -17.19
N VAL A 134 29.81 -17.45 -17.37
CA VAL A 134 29.96 -18.82 -16.88
C VAL A 134 29.71 -19.79 -18.03
N GLN A 135 30.63 -20.73 -18.21
CA GLN A 135 30.43 -21.90 -19.05
C GLN A 135 30.20 -23.11 -18.16
N VAL A 136 29.06 -23.75 -18.33
CA VAL A 136 28.68 -24.95 -17.55
C VAL A 136 28.83 -26.17 -18.43
N SER A 137 29.44 -27.22 -17.92
CA SER A 137 29.57 -28.52 -18.62
C SER A 137 28.18 -29.14 -18.89
N GLU A 138 28.08 -30.02 -19.87
CA GLU A 138 26.81 -30.69 -20.23
C GLU A 138 26.20 -31.48 -19.07
N ASP A 139 27.04 -32.07 -18.21
CA ASP A 139 26.60 -32.78 -17.00
C ASP A 139 26.25 -31.85 -15.84
N GLN A 140 26.43 -30.52 -16.02
CA GLN A 140 26.20 -29.48 -15.01
C GLN A 140 27.00 -29.68 -13.70
N GLN A 141 28.12 -30.35 -13.75
CA GLN A 141 28.97 -30.58 -12.57
C GLN A 141 30.17 -29.64 -12.52
N HIS A 142 30.64 -29.16 -13.67
CA HIS A 142 31.80 -28.31 -13.78
C HIS A 142 31.49 -26.96 -14.36
N VAL A 143 32.22 -25.94 -13.94
CA VAL A 143 32.12 -24.59 -14.45
C VAL A 143 33.51 -24.04 -14.79
N THR A 144 33.53 -23.18 -15.80
CA THR A 144 34.61 -22.23 -16.03
C THR A 144 34.03 -20.81 -16.07
N ILE A 145 34.81 -19.85 -15.59
CA ILE A 145 34.42 -18.45 -15.54
C ILE A 145 35.40 -17.61 -16.34
N ASP A 146 34.91 -16.55 -16.96
CA ASP A 146 35.74 -15.62 -17.75
C ASP A 146 35.85 -14.23 -17.12
N ALA A 147 35.20 -14.02 -15.95
CA ALA A 147 35.27 -12.78 -15.19
C ALA A 147 35.31 -13.05 -13.69
N ALA A 148 36.12 -12.27 -12.95
CA ALA A 148 36.15 -12.31 -11.49
C ALA A 148 35.08 -11.34 -10.93
N PRO A 149 34.49 -11.64 -9.74
CA PRO A 149 33.65 -10.69 -9.06
C PRO A 149 34.48 -9.50 -8.56
N SER A 150 33.92 -8.29 -8.62
CA SER A 150 34.65 -7.05 -8.29
C SER A 150 34.92 -6.88 -6.79
N LYS A 151 34.17 -7.56 -5.94
CA LYS A 151 34.24 -7.48 -4.48
C LYS A 151 33.40 -8.56 -3.84
N GLN A 152 33.58 -8.79 -2.54
CA GLN A 152 32.65 -9.60 -1.74
C GLN A 152 31.22 -9.09 -1.87
N GLY A 153 30.28 -9.98 -2.04
CA GLY A 153 28.88 -9.66 -2.22
C GLY A 153 28.52 -9.13 -3.62
N ALA A 154 29.45 -9.14 -4.58
CA ALA A 154 29.11 -8.83 -5.98
C ALA A 154 27.98 -9.74 -6.48
N GLY A 155 27.08 -9.21 -7.32
CA GLY A 155 25.94 -9.95 -7.85
C GLY A 155 24.84 -10.27 -6.83
N THR A 156 24.93 -9.79 -5.60
CA THR A 156 23.95 -10.05 -4.54
C THR A 156 23.21 -8.79 -4.08
N ARG A 157 22.10 -9.00 -3.38
CA ARG A 157 21.34 -7.96 -2.68
C ARG A 157 21.22 -8.33 -1.21
N PRO A 158 21.78 -7.53 -0.28
CA PRO A 158 21.65 -7.77 1.16
C PRO A 158 20.20 -7.76 1.64
N ALA A 159 19.93 -8.47 2.72
CA ALA A 159 18.66 -8.38 3.42
C ALA A 159 18.35 -6.92 3.77
N GLY A 160 17.09 -6.51 3.59
CA GLY A 160 16.62 -5.15 3.89
C GLY A 160 17.18 -4.05 2.98
N SER A 161 17.84 -4.38 1.86
CA SER A 161 18.42 -3.38 0.96
C SER A 161 17.38 -2.54 0.22
N THR A 162 16.16 -3.05 0.06
CA THR A 162 15.04 -2.33 -0.57
C THR A 162 14.14 -1.70 0.48
N MET A 163 13.89 -2.40 1.57
CA MET A 163 12.97 -2.01 2.63
C MET A 163 13.35 -2.73 3.91
N LYS A 164 13.33 -2.03 5.04
CA LYS A 164 13.60 -2.61 6.35
C LYS A 164 12.32 -2.70 7.18
N ARG A 165 12.26 -3.68 8.04
CA ARG A 165 11.22 -3.74 9.08
C ARG A 165 11.19 -2.43 9.86
N GLY A 166 10.00 -1.83 9.97
CA GLY A 166 9.78 -0.54 10.65
C GLY A 166 9.85 0.68 9.73
N ASP A 167 10.29 0.55 8.48
CA ASP A 167 10.23 1.66 7.52
C ASP A 167 8.79 2.10 7.31
N VAL A 168 8.54 3.41 7.33
CA VAL A 168 7.20 3.96 7.07
C VAL A 168 6.89 3.84 5.58
N LEU A 169 5.84 3.12 5.26
CA LEU A 169 5.40 2.86 3.89
C LEU A 169 4.38 3.89 3.40
N ALA A 170 3.51 4.33 4.30
CA ALA A 170 2.55 5.39 4.07
C ALA A 170 2.12 6.00 5.41
N THR A 171 1.87 7.31 5.42
CA THR A 171 1.48 8.05 6.62
C THR A 171 -0.03 8.14 6.77
N ALA A 172 -0.50 8.38 7.99
CA ALA A 172 -1.89 8.70 8.27
C ALA A 172 -2.40 9.84 7.37
N GLY A 173 -3.65 9.78 6.95
CA GLY A 173 -4.26 10.75 6.02
C GLY A 173 -3.97 10.50 4.54
N THR A 174 -3.07 9.56 4.21
CA THR A 174 -2.79 9.20 2.81
C THR A 174 -4.00 8.51 2.17
N VAL A 175 -4.41 8.96 1.00
CA VAL A 175 -5.35 8.21 0.15
C VAL A 175 -4.61 7.03 -0.47
N VAL A 176 -5.11 5.83 -0.24
CA VAL A 176 -4.49 4.61 -0.76
C VAL A 176 -4.71 4.52 -2.27
N THR A 177 -3.64 4.69 -3.02
CA THR A 177 -3.58 4.44 -4.46
C THR A 177 -3.07 3.02 -4.73
N PRO A 178 -3.17 2.47 -5.95
CA PRO A 178 -2.66 1.13 -6.25
C PRO A 178 -1.17 0.94 -5.94
N ASP A 179 -0.34 1.97 -6.16
CA ASP A 179 1.10 1.94 -5.86
C ASP A 179 1.37 1.96 -4.34
N VAL A 180 0.60 2.75 -3.56
CA VAL A 180 0.65 2.74 -2.10
C VAL A 180 0.24 1.36 -1.58
N ALA A 181 -0.83 0.77 -2.11
CA ALA A 181 -1.25 -0.58 -1.74
C ALA A 181 -0.17 -1.62 -2.07
N ALA A 182 0.45 -1.56 -3.25
CA ALA A 182 1.54 -2.45 -3.63
C ALA A 182 2.73 -2.33 -2.67
N ARG A 183 3.12 -1.10 -2.29
CA ARG A 183 4.20 -0.87 -1.32
C ARG A 183 3.87 -1.46 0.06
N MET A 184 2.64 -1.24 0.54
CA MET A 184 2.21 -1.82 1.81
C MET A 184 2.15 -3.35 1.76
N GLY A 185 1.74 -3.92 0.63
CA GLY A 185 1.75 -5.37 0.41
C GLY A 185 3.17 -5.95 0.40
N THR A 186 4.11 -5.27 -0.26
CA THR A 186 5.54 -5.66 -0.23
C THR A 186 6.09 -5.67 1.20
N GLY A 187 5.62 -4.76 2.06
CA GLY A 187 5.97 -4.71 3.48
C GLY A 187 5.14 -5.64 4.38
N ASP A 188 4.51 -6.69 3.82
CA ASP A 188 3.76 -7.73 4.53
C ASP A 188 2.54 -7.20 5.32
N ASN A 189 1.82 -6.22 4.78
CA ASN A 189 0.59 -5.70 5.37
C ASN A 189 -0.63 -6.27 4.62
N ALA A 190 -1.17 -7.39 5.07
CA ALA A 190 -2.40 -8.00 4.51
C ALA A 190 -3.67 -7.23 4.89
N VAL A 191 -3.62 -6.51 6.00
CA VAL A 191 -4.72 -5.71 6.56
C VAL A 191 -4.18 -4.34 6.95
N VAL A 192 -4.94 -3.29 6.65
CA VAL A 192 -4.52 -1.91 6.92
C VAL A 192 -5.61 -1.10 7.63
N PRO A 193 -5.22 -0.17 8.53
CA PRO A 193 -6.15 0.70 9.23
C PRO A 193 -6.61 1.84 8.32
N VAL A 194 -7.90 1.97 8.11
CA VAL A 194 -8.47 3.06 7.31
C VAL A 194 -9.54 3.82 8.09
N VAL A 195 -9.75 5.06 7.70
CA VAL A 195 -10.85 5.86 8.23
C VAL A 195 -12.17 5.29 7.74
N ARG A 196 -13.14 5.13 8.63
CA ARG A 196 -14.48 4.67 8.26
C ARG A 196 -15.16 5.64 7.31
N LYS A 197 -15.90 5.12 6.34
CA LYS A 197 -16.77 5.95 5.52
C LYS A 197 -17.85 6.59 6.39
N PRO A 198 -18.14 7.89 6.23
CA PRO A 198 -19.20 8.53 6.98
C PRO A 198 -20.56 7.91 6.62
N ARG A 199 -21.44 7.83 7.60
CA ARG A 199 -22.85 7.52 7.34
C ARG A 199 -23.55 8.81 6.97
N VAL A 200 -24.16 8.85 5.81
CA VAL A 200 -24.96 9.99 5.36
C VAL A 200 -26.43 9.57 5.42
N ALA A 201 -27.25 10.33 6.17
CA ALA A 201 -28.69 10.22 6.13
C ALA A 201 -29.23 11.31 5.21
N PHE A 202 -29.92 10.91 4.16
CA PHE A 202 -30.64 11.82 3.31
C PHE A 202 -32.13 11.83 3.71
N ILE A 203 -32.64 12.98 4.14
CA ILE A 203 -34.04 13.15 4.59
C ILE A 203 -34.74 14.04 3.57
N PRO A 204 -35.47 13.48 2.61
CA PRO A 204 -36.27 14.27 1.71
C PRO A 204 -37.41 14.92 2.50
N THR A 205 -37.65 16.21 2.27
CA THR A 205 -38.76 16.97 2.88
C THR A 205 -39.62 17.53 1.78
N GLY A 206 -40.91 17.44 2.00
CA GLY A 206 -41.93 18.00 1.06
C GLY A 206 -43.02 16.98 0.73
N ASN A 207 -44.25 17.40 0.84
CA ASN A 207 -45.43 16.57 0.53
C ASN A 207 -45.55 16.29 -0.98
N GLU A 208 -44.79 17.00 -1.80
CA GLU A 208 -44.72 16.83 -3.25
C GLU A 208 -43.84 15.65 -3.68
N LEU A 209 -42.99 15.10 -2.76
CA LEU A 209 -42.08 14.02 -3.09
C LEU A 209 -42.84 12.69 -3.10
N VAL A 210 -42.67 11.96 -4.20
CA VAL A 210 -43.29 10.64 -4.41
C VAL A 210 -42.14 9.61 -4.56
N PRO A 211 -42.18 8.48 -3.83
CA PRO A 211 -41.18 7.42 -3.99
C PRO A 211 -41.09 6.90 -5.44
N ALA A 212 -39.89 6.48 -5.84
CA ALA A 212 -39.67 5.87 -7.15
C ALA A 212 -40.56 4.64 -7.33
N GLY A 213 -41.14 4.47 -8.52
CA GLY A 213 -42.06 3.36 -8.83
C GLY A 213 -43.51 3.63 -8.45
N ILE A 214 -43.84 4.69 -7.75
CA ILE A 214 -45.21 5.11 -7.49
C ILE A 214 -45.68 6.02 -8.66
N PRO A 215 -46.84 5.73 -9.31
CA PRO A 215 -47.39 6.61 -10.33
C PRO A 215 -47.71 7.98 -9.76
N LEU A 216 -47.39 9.04 -10.52
CA LEU A 216 -47.79 10.39 -10.16
C LEU A 216 -49.27 10.57 -10.38
N ASP A 217 -49.94 11.25 -9.45
CA ASP A 217 -51.33 11.68 -9.63
C ASP A 217 -51.36 12.93 -10.54
N PRO A 218 -51.93 12.84 -11.77
CA PRO A 218 -51.93 13.94 -12.71
C PRO A 218 -52.79 15.14 -12.26
N THR A 219 -53.61 14.97 -11.22
CA THR A 219 -54.43 16.04 -10.65
C THR A 219 -53.65 16.89 -9.62
N ARG A 220 -52.49 16.43 -9.18
CA ARG A 220 -51.68 17.14 -8.21
C ARG A 220 -50.49 17.82 -8.89
N VAL A 221 -50.61 19.14 -9.05
CA VAL A 221 -49.60 20.00 -9.71
C VAL A 221 -48.24 19.98 -8.96
N ASP A 222 -48.28 19.87 -7.65
CA ASP A 222 -47.12 19.79 -6.79
C ASP A 222 -46.27 18.53 -7.07
N GLN A 223 -46.90 17.41 -7.43
CA GLN A 223 -46.19 16.18 -7.78
C GLN A 223 -45.41 16.23 -9.08
N PHE A 224 -45.85 17.06 -10.04
CA PHE A 224 -45.12 17.26 -11.29
C PHE A 224 -43.77 17.95 -11.08
N ALA A 225 -43.68 18.89 -10.14
CA ALA A 225 -42.43 19.52 -9.77
C ALA A 225 -41.47 18.54 -9.03
N ALA A 226 -42.03 17.62 -8.27
CA ALA A 226 -41.28 16.61 -7.52
C ALA A 226 -40.64 15.55 -8.42
N ARG A 227 -41.15 15.29 -9.62
CA ARG A 227 -40.64 14.25 -10.51
C ARG A 227 -39.16 14.48 -10.90
N GLY A 228 -38.80 15.73 -11.20
CA GLY A 228 -37.40 16.09 -11.45
C GLY A 228 -36.51 15.93 -10.21
N ARG A 229 -37.00 16.34 -9.05
CA ARG A 229 -36.28 16.23 -7.78
C ARG A 229 -36.14 14.78 -7.30
N ASN A 230 -37.16 13.97 -7.48
CA ASN A 230 -37.14 12.56 -7.14
C ASN A 230 -36.15 11.79 -8.01
N PHE A 231 -35.92 12.21 -9.23
CA PHE A 231 -34.90 11.68 -10.11
C PHE A 231 -33.47 12.00 -9.60
N GLU A 232 -33.26 13.22 -9.11
CA GLU A 232 -31.96 13.62 -8.52
C GLU A 232 -31.67 12.90 -7.22
N THR A 233 -32.68 12.62 -6.40
CA THR A 233 -32.49 11.91 -5.10
C THR A 233 -32.27 10.40 -5.23
N ASN A 234 -32.71 9.79 -6.33
CA ASN A 234 -32.50 8.37 -6.61
C ASN A 234 -31.21 8.07 -7.37
N SER A 235 -30.40 9.08 -7.68
CA SER A 235 -29.14 8.95 -8.42
C SER A 235 -27.91 8.93 -7.52
N ILE A 236 -28.09 8.81 -6.19
CA ILE A 236 -26.98 8.81 -5.21
C ILE A 236 -26.74 7.36 -4.70
#